data_05527e50abe5cf08d8cb6cda2e196d29
#
_entry.id   05527e50abe5cf08d8cb6cda2e196d29
#
_cell.length_a   1.000
_cell.length_b   1.000
_cell.length_c   1.000
_cell.angle_alpha   90.00
_cell.angle_beta   90.00
_cell.angle_gamma   90.00
#
_symmetry.space_group_name_H-M   'P 1'
#
loop_
_entity.id
_entity.type
_entity.pdbx_description
1 polymer ?
#
loop_
_entity_poly.entity_id
_entity_poly.type
_entity_poly.pdbx_seq_one_letter_code
_entity_poly.pdbx_strand_id
1 'polypeptide(L)'
;TYFYDVPASLSAALCMTFPSLVLFWIFSECKDSRFFLTFYFVDTVSLIIGFFGRYAGVLAGRVGIYVSFFLTLFLYAAIIWFGRNYFKKYSELLRVKKAGWTGMMLSSFLIYFVLIFTAAYPKPLIQRIEYGPSYALFGFVVLSCYSVFIHSIIKTKKISEQCVLLEKEKEFHKIAYTDTVTGLYNRVYYVEKINDLERNISS
;
A
#
# COMPACT_ATOMS: atom_id res chain seq x y z
N THR A 1 -36.50 -5.48 -18.41
CA THR A 1 -36.86 -6.16 -17.14
C THR A 1 -35.75 -7.01 -16.53
N TYR A 2 -34.49 -6.93 -17.02
CA TYR A 2 -33.36 -7.72 -16.52
C TYR A 2 -32.48 -6.99 -15.49
N PHE A 3 -32.84 -5.78 -15.07
CA PHE A 3 -32.05 -5.02 -14.10
C PHE A 3 -32.40 -5.29 -12.61
N TYR A 4 -33.38 -6.18 -12.35
CA TYR A 4 -33.90 -6.40 -10.99
C TYR A 4 -33.21 -7.53 -10.20
N ASP A 5 -32.26 -8.28 -10.79
CA ASP A 5 -31.63 -9.42 -10.13
C ASP A 5 -30.22 -9.14 -9.54
N VAL A 6 -29.80 -7.87 -9.54
CA VAL A 6 -28.54 -7.52 -8.85
C VAL A 6 -28.81 -7.54 -7.35
N PRO A 7 -28.05 -8.34 -6.56
CA PRO A 7 -28.21 -8.36 -5.12
C PRO A 7 -28.13 -6.96 -4.53
N ALA A 8 -29.09 -6.60 -3.67
CA ALA A 8 -29.18 -5.27 -3.05
C ALA A 8 -27.87 -4.85 -2.37
N SER A 9 -27.11 -5.83 -1.84
CA SER A 9 -25.78 -5.63 -1.24
C SER A 9 -24.73 -5.19 -2.26
N LEU A 10 -24.74 -5.71 -3.48
CA LEU A 10 -23.82 -5.32 -4.55
C LEU A 10 -24.17 -3.91 -5.05
N SER A 11 -25.45 -3.63 -5.25
CA SER A 11 -25.92 -2.30 -5.63
C SER A 11 -25.56 -1.25 -4.58
N ALA A 12 -25.75 -1.56 -3.29
CA ALA A 12 -25.39 -0.65 -2.19
C ALA A 12 -23.88 -0.41 -2.14
N ALA A 13 -23.05 -1.45 -2.29
CA ALA A 13 -21.59 -1.31 -2.32
C ALA A 13 -21.15 -0.41 -3.48
N LEU A 14 -21.66 -0.64 -4.69
CA LEU A 14 -21.35 0.19 -5.86
C LEU A 14 -21.85 1.63 -5.71
N CYS A 15 -23.07 1.83 -5.19
CA CYS A 15 -23.63 3.16 -4.97
C CYS A 15 -22.88 3.97 -3.90
N MET A 16 -22.21 3.32 -2.95
CA MET A 16 -21.37 4.00 -1.96
C MET A 16 -19.95 4.26 -2.50
N THR A 17 -19.36 3.28 -3.18
CA THR A 17 -17.97 3.38 -3.68
C THR A 17 -17.83 4.43 -4.78
N PHE A 18 -18.77 4.50 -5.73
CA PHE A 18 -18.68 5.43 -6.84
C PHE A 18 -18.70 6.91 -6.42
N PRO A 19 -19.68 7.38 -5.63
CA PRO A 19 -19.69 8.75 -5.15
C PRO A 19 -18.50 9.10 -4.27
N SER A 20 -18.07 8.18 -3.40
CA SER A 20 -16.89 8.40 -2.56
C SER A 20 -15.61 8.50 -3.39
N LEU A 21 -15.45 7.66 -4.41
CA LEU A 21 -14.31 7.71 -5.32
C LEU A 21 -14.25 9.07 -6.04
N VAL A 22 -15.37 9.56 -6.58
CA VAL A 22 -15.43 10.86 -7.25
C VAL A 22 -15.10 11.99 -6.28
N LEU A 23 -15.70 11.96 -5.09
CA LEU A 23 -15.48 12.98 -4.08
C LEU A 23 -14.01 13.03 -3.64
N PHE A 24 -13.42 11.91 -3.29
CA PHE A 24 -12.00 11.87 -2.91
C PHE A 24 -11.05 12.18 -4.06
N TRP A 25 -11.40 11.83 -5.30
CA TRP A 25 -10.64 12.22 -6.49
C TRP A 25 -10.56 13.75 -6.66
N ILE A 26 -11.65 14.45 -6.39
CA ILE A 26 -11.69 15.92 -6.49
C ILE A 26 -10.73 16.55 -5.46
N PHE A 27 -10.70 16.03 -4.23
CA PHE A 27 -9.88 16.57 -3.15
C PHE A 27 -8.43 16.04 -3.14
N SER A 28 -8.10 15.06 -3.98
CA SER A 28 -6.76 14.47 -3.99
C SER A 28 -5.76 15.34 -4.73
N GLU A 29 -4.58 15.53 -4.14
CA GLU A 29 -3.42 16.15 -4.79
C GLU A 29 -2.80 15.24 -5.86
N CYS A 30 -2.81 13.92 -5.62
CA CYS A 30 -2.26 12.91 -6.53
C CYS A 30 -3.38 12.32 -7.38
N LYS A 31 -3.42 12.64 -8.68
CA LYS A 31 -4.41 12.13 -9.65
C LYS A 31 -3.81 11.03 -10.52
N ASP A 32 -3.20 10.05 -9.92
CA ASP A 32 -2.53 8.93 -10.60
C ASP A 32 -2.82 7.58 -9.93
N SER A 33 -2.10 6.52 -10.32
CA SER A 33 -2.24 5.17 -9.77
C SER A 33 -2.11 5.09 -8.25
N ARG A 34 -1.41 6.04 -7.61
CA ARG A 34 -1.23 6.12 -6.15
C ARG A 34 -2.53 6.44 -5.43
N PHE A 35 -3.33 7.34 -6.03
CA PHE A 35 -4.66 7.64 -5.51
C PHE A 35 -5.54 6.38 -5.48
N PHE A 36 -5.64 5.68 -6.61
CA PHE A 36 -6.47 4.50 -6.72
C PHE A 36 -6.00 3.37 -5.79
N LEU A 37 -4.68 3.16 -5.67
CA LEU A 37 -4.12 2.21 -4.71
C LEU A 37 -4.58 2.54 -3.28
N THR A 38 -4.44 3.80 -2.87
CA THR A 38 -4.81 4.26 -1.52
C THR A 38 -6.32 4.14 -1.30
N PHE A 39 -7.11 4.52 -2.29
CA PHE A 39 -8.58 4.43 -2.24
C PHE A 39 -9.03 2.98 -2.04
N TYR A 40 -8.58 2.06 -2.90
CA TYR A 40 -8.93 0.64 -2.77
C TYR A 40 -8.42 0.01 -1.47
N PHE A 41 -7.27 0.43 -0.98
CA PHE A 41 -6.76 -0.02 0.31
C PHE A 41 -7.69 0.39 1.45
N VAL A 42 -8.06 1.66 1.53
CA VAL A 42 -8.96 2.18 2.58
C VAL A 42 -10.33 1.52 2.51
N ASP A 43 -10.90 1.41 1.31
CA ASP A 43 -12.20 0.75 1.09
C ASP A 43 -12.15 -0.74 1.48
N THR A 44 -11.07 -1.44 1.11
CA THR A 44 -10.87 -2.85 1.49
C THR A 44 -10.81 -3.03 3.01
N VAL A 45 -10.05 -2.18 3.71
CA VAL A 45 -9.98 -2.20 5.18
C VAL A 45 -11.36 -1.91 5.78
N SER A 46 -12.09 -0.95 5.24
CA SER A 46 -13.45 -0.60 5.68
C SER A 46 -14.44 -1.75 5.50
N LEU A 47 -14.36 -2.47 4.37
CA LEU A 47 -15.18 -3.66 4.13
C LEU A 47 -14.88 -4.78 5.15
N ILE A 48 -13.60 -5.03 5.44
CA ILE A 48 -13.18 -6.03 6.43
C ILE A 48 -13.68 -5.66 7.83
N ILE A 49 -13.53 -4.40 8.24
CA ILE A 49 -14.04 -3.91 9.54
C ILE A 49 -15.56 -4.06 9.63
N GLY A 50 -16.26 -3.60 8.59
CA GLY A 50 -17.71 -3.69 8.52
C GLY A 50 -18.21 -5.14 8.55
N PHE A 51 -17.47 -6.06 7.95
CA PHE A 51 -17.74 -7.48 8.04
C PHE A 51 -17.60 -8.00 9.49
N PHE A 52 -16.46 -7.75 10.15
CA PHE A 52 -16.23 -8.21 11.51
C PHE A 52 -17.26 -7.65 12.50
N GLY A 53 -17.60 -6.37 12.36
CA GLY A 53 -18.66 -5.76 13.17
C GLY A 53 -20.00 -6.45 13.00
N ARG A 54 -20.45 -6.67 11.77
CA ARG A 54 -21.71 -7.35 11.48
C ARG A 54 -21.71 -8.82 11.86
N TYR A 55 -20.61 -9.52 11.61
CA TYR A 55 -20.46 -10.92 11.99
C TYR A 55 -20.57 -11.12 13.50
N ALA A 56 -19.85 -10.31 14.28
CA ALA A 56 -19.96 -10.33 15.73
C ALA A 56 -21.38 -9.96 16.23
N GLY A 57 -22.03 -9.00 15.56
CA GLY A 57 -23.40 -8.65 15.85
C GLY A 57 -24.37 -9.82 15.68
N VAL A 58 -24.23 -10.58 14.60
CA VAL A 58 -25.08 -11.76 14.36
C VAL A 58 -24.84 -12.83 15.44
N LEU A 59 -23.60 -13.08 15.83
CA LEU A 59 -23.25 -14.01 16.90
C LEU A 59 -23.81 -13.59 18.27
N ALA A 60 -23.91 -12.29 18.53
CA ALA A 60 -24.42 -11.73 19.78
C ALA A 60 -25.96 -11.76 19.92
N GLY A 61 -26.70 -12.15 18.89
CA GLY A 61 -28.15 -12.36 18.94
C GLY A 61 -28.92 -11.08 19.29
N ARG A 62 -29.65 -11.06 20.41
CA ARG A 62 -30.56 -9.95 20.79
C ARG A 62 -29.88 -8.58 20.93
N VAL A 63 -28.61 -8.55 21.37
CA VAL A 63 -27.84 -7.31 21.53
C VAL A 63 -26.95 -7.01 20.32
N GLY A 64 -27.12 -7.74 19.22
CA GLY A 64 -26.24 -7.74 18.05
C GLY A 64 -26.06 -6.40 17.39
N ILE A 65 -27.09 -5.56 17.33
CA ILE A 65 -27.01 -4.21 16.74
C ILE A 65 -26.01 -3.35 17.53
N TYR A 66 -26.07 -3.38 18.85
CA TYR A 66 -25.16 -2.63 19.71
C TYR A 66 -23.74 -3.16 19.61
N VAL A 67 -23.57 -4.50 19.64
CA VAL A 67 -22.25 -5.15 19.49
C VAL A 67 -21.62 -4.79 18.14
N SER A 68 -22.39 -4.87 17.05
CA SER A 68 -21.94 -4.50 15.72
C SER A 68 -21.46 -3.04 15.68
N PHE A 69 -22.26 -2.11 16.20
CA PHE A 69 -21.95 -0.69 16.22
C PHE A 69 -20.68 -0.38 17.01
N PHE A 70 -20.64 -0.81 18.28
CA PHE A 70 -19.50 -0.51 19.15
C PHE A 70 -18.22 -1.19 18.70
N LEU A 71 -18.27 -2.43 18.21
CA LEU A 71 -17.09 -3.12 17.67
C LEU A 71 -16.56 -2.42 16.42
N THR A 72 -17.44 -2.04 15.52
CA THR A 72 -17.05 -1.31 14.30
C THR A 72 -16.40 0.04 14.66
N LEU A 73 -16.99 0.80 15.57
CA LEU A 73 -16.44 2.05 16.05
C LEU A 73 -15.07 1.86 16.72
N PHE A 74 -14.95 0.83 17.58
CA PHE A 74 -13.70 0.48 18.23
C PHE A 74 -12.59 0.13 17.24
N LEU A 75 -12.90 -0.68 16.21
CA LEU A 75 -11.93 -1.06 15.18
C LEU A 75 -11.46 0.15 14.37
N TYR A 76 -12.35 1.06 14.00
CA TYR A 76 -11.95 2.31 13.34
C TYR A 76 -11.09 3.19 14.24
N ALA A 77 -11.47 3.35 15.50
CA ALA A 77 -10.69 4.12 16.47
C ALA A 77 -9.29 3.51 16.68
N ALA A 78 -9.21 2.20 16.80
CA ALA A 78 -7.94 1.48 16.91
C ALA A 78 -7.03 1.70 15.69
N ILE A 79 -7.58 1.60 14.47
CA ILE A 79 -6.80 1.85 13.24
C ILE A 79 -6.32 3.29 13.18
N ILE A 80 -7.15 4.28 13.53
CA ILE A 80 -6.74 5.68 13.56
C ILE A 80 -5.64 5.90 14.60
N TRP A 81 -5.81 5.34 15.80
CA TRP A 81 -4.84 5.47 16.88
C TRP A 81 -3.48 4.86 16.52
N PHE A 82 -3.46 3.58 16.13
CA PHE A 82 -2.23 2.88 15.75
C PHE A 82 -1.65 3.37 14.43
N GLY A 83 -2.52 3.75 13.48
CA GLY A 83 -2.13 4.23 12.16
C GLY A 83 -1.50 5.63 12.16
N ARG A 84 -1.73 6.44 13.21
CA ARG A 84 -1.28 7.84 13.26
C ARG A 84 0.20 8.03 12.94
N ASN A 85 1.07 7.17 13.45
CA ASN A 85 2.50 7.22 13.20
C ASN A 85 2.88 6.72 11.80
N TYR A 86 2.06 5.83 11.23
CA TYR A 86 2.29 5.26 9.91
C TYR A 86 1.79 6.17 8.78
N PHE A 87 0.77 6.99 9.02
CA PHE A 87 0.21 7.89 7.99
C PHE A 87 1.25 8.89 7.47
N LYS A 88 2.09 9.45 8.34
CA LYS A 88 3.18 10.34 7.93
C LYS A 88 4.18 9.62 7.04
N LYS A 89 4.64 8.43 7.46
CA LYS A 89 5.56 7.60 6.68
C LYS A 89 4.94 7.16 5.35
N TYR A 90 3.66 6.81 5.34
CA TYR A 90 2.94 6.44 4.13
C TYR A 90 2.84 7.60 3.14
N SER A 91 2.56 8.82 3.61
CA SER A 91 2.55 10.02 2.78
C SER A 91 3.90 10.29 2.12
N GLU A 92 5.01 10.05 2.84
CA GLU A 92 6.36 10.15 2.28
C GLU A 92 6.62 9.06 1.24
N LEU A 93 6.12 7.84 1.46
CA LEU A 93 6.25 6.73 0.51
C LEU A 93 5.52 7.02 -0.81
N LEU A 94 4.38 7.69 -0.76
CA LEU A 94 3.63 8.08 -1.95
C LEU A 94 4.39 9.03 -2.88
N ARG A 95 5.45 9.69 -2.39
CA ARG A 95 6.32 10.57 -3.19
C ARG A 95 7.35 9.80 -4.04
N VAL A 96 7.51 8.51 -3.85
CA VAL A 96 8.44 7.67 -4.63
C VAL A 96 7.93 7.53 -6.06
N LYS A 97 8.67 8.07 -7.03
CA LYS A 97 8.23 8.10 -8.44
C LYS A 97 8.42 6.77 -9.19
N LYS A 98 9.39 5.93 -8.78
CA LYS A 98 9.80 4.69 -9.49
C LYS A 98 9.29 3.40 -8.85
N ALA A 99 8.24 3.43 -8.04
CA ALA A 99 7.59 2.21 -7.55
C ALA A 99 6.54 1.76 -8.57
N GLY A 100 6.39 0.48 -8.82
CA GLY A 100 5.43 -0.08 -9.78
C GLY A 100 3.96 0.14 -9.39
N TRP A 101 3.57 1.39 -9.22
CA TRP A 101 2.26 1.83 -8.73
C TRP A 101 1.08 1.27 -9.52
N THR A 102 1.21 1.18 -10.85
CA THR A 102 0.14 0.69 -11.71
C THR A 102 -0.16 -0.78 -11.47
N GLY A 103 0.87 -1.62 -11.29
CA GLY A 103 0.69 -3.03 -10.96
C GLY A 103 0.04 -3.22 -9.58
N MET A 104 0.49 -2.46 -8.58
CA MET A 104 -0.10 -2.50 -7.23
C MET A 104 -1.55 -2.01 -7.22
N MET A 105 -1.86 -0.95 -7.98
CA MET A 105 -3.22 -0.45 -8.17
C MET A 105 -4.14 -1.52 -8.77
N LEU A 106 -3.69 -2.16 -9.84
CA LEU A 106 -4.48 -3.20 -10.51
C LEU A 106 -4.72 -4.40 -9.58
N SER A 107 -3.71 -4.84 -8.84
CA SER A 107 -3.84 -5.90 -7.84
C SER A 107 -4.82 -5.50 -6.73
N SER A 108 -4.75 -4.27 -6.23
CA SER A 108 -5.68 -3.75 -5.21
C SER A 108 -7.12 -3.68 -5.71
N PHE A 109 -7.31 -3.25 -6.95
CA PHE A 109 -8.63 -3.25 -7.59
C PHE A 109 -9.22 -4.67 -7.68
N LEU A 110 -8.43 -5.65 -8.12
CA LEU A 110 -8.87 -7.04 -8.21
C LEU A 110 -9.22 -7.61 -6.83
N ILE A 111 -8.39 -7.37 -5.82
CA ILE A 111 -8.64 -7.79 -4.43
C ILE A 111 -9.96 -7.19 -3.93
N TYR A 112 -10.14 -5.89 -4.12
CA TYR A 112 -11.35 -5.17 -3.73
C TYR A 112 -12.59 -5.74 -4.41
N PHE A 113 -12.51 -5.95 -5.73
CA PHE A 113 -13.60 -6.52 -6.51
C PHE A 113 -14.00 -7.93 -6.03
N VAL A 114 -12.99 -8.81 -5.79
CA VAL A 114 -13.24 -10.16 -5.27
C VAL A 114 -13.87 -10.12 -3.88
N LEU A 115 -13.43 -9.21 -3.00
CA LEU A 115 -14.04 -9.04 -1.68
C LEU A 115 -15.51 -8.65 -1.75
N ILE A 116 -15.85 -7.65 -2.57
CA ILE A 116 -17.23 -7.25 -2.75
C ILE A 116 -18.06 -8.38 -3.35
N PHE A 117 -17.54 -9.00 -4.40
CA PHE A 117 -18.26 -10.09 -5.07
C PHE A 117 -18.54 -11.25 -4.11
N THR A 118 -17.54 -11.71 -3.36
CA THR A 118 -17.71 -12.81 -2.40
C THR A 118 -18.60 -12.43 -1.21
N ALA A 119 -18.63 -11.16 -0.82
CA ALA A 119 -19.53 -10.68 0.22
C ALA A 119 -21.00 -10.56 -0.22
N ALA A 120 -21.23 -10.33 -1.53
CA ALA A 120 -22.56 -10.04 -2.07
C ALA A 120 -23.22 -11.25 -2.75
N TYR A 121 -22.44 -12.07 -3.46
CA TYR A 121 -22.97 -13.13 -4.31
C TYR A 121 -22.70 -14.55 -3.75
N PRO A 122 -23.59 -15.54 -3.92
CA PRO A 122 -24.96 -15.46 -4.48
C PRO A 122 -25.98 -14.87 -3.51
N LYS A 123 -25.69 -14.81 -2.24
CA LYS A 123 -26.49 -14.17 -1.17
C LYS A 123 -25.56 -13.37 -0.26
N PRO A 124 -26.05 -12.32 0.41
CA PRO A 124 -25.24 -11.57 1.37
C PRO A 124 -24.55 -12.49 2.39
N LEU A 125 -23.29 -12.23 2.69
CA LEU A 125 -22.47 -13.07 3.58
C LEU A 125 -23.10 -13.23 4.98
N ILE A 126 -23.82 -12.22 5.43
CA ILE A 126 -24.58 -12.24 6.71
C ILE A 126 -25.65 -13.36 6.76
N GLN A 127 -26.18 -13.77 5.60
CA GLN A 127 -27.10 -14.90 5.49
C GLN A 127 -26.40 -16.26 5.38
N ARG A 128 -25.09 -16.25 5.30
CA ARG A 128 -24.21 -17.42 5.16
C ARG A 128 -23.13 -17.41 6.26
N ILE A 129 -23.57 -17.37 7.51
CA ILE A 129 -22.68 -17.24 8.68
C ILE A 129 -21.61 -18.34 8.73
N GLU A 130 -21.93 -19.53 8.27
CA GLU A 130 -21.01 -20.67 8.15
C GLU A 130 -19.73 -20.36 7.35
N TYR A 131 -19.78 -19.42 6.39
CA TYR A 131 -18.62 -18.95 5.62
C TYR A 131 -17.86 -17.80 6.30
N GLY A 132 -18.32 -17.34 7.46
CA GLY A 132 -17.69 -16.25 8.20
C GLY A 132 -16.22 -16.47 8.49
N PRO A 133 -15.79 -17.63 9.01
CA PRO A 133 -14.38 -17.92 9.27
C PRO A 133 -13.52 -17.90 7.99
N SER A 134 -14.03 -18.44 6.88
CA SER A 134 -13.34 -18.44 5.60
C SER A 134 -13.14 -17.02 5.05
N TYR A 135 -14.15 -16.17 5.18
CA TYR A 135 -14.06 -14.77 4.79
C TYR A 135 -13.10 -13.97 5.69
N ALA A 136 -13.08 -14.27 6.98
CA ALA A 136 -12.12 -13.69 7.92
C ALA A 136 -10.68 -14.07 7.54
N LEU A 137 -10.43 -15.34 7.27
CA LEU A 137 -9.12 -15.81 6.79
C LEU A 137 -8.70 -15.10 5.48
N PHE A 138 -9.63 -14.96 4.53
CA PHE A 138 -9.39 -14.23 3.30
C PHE A 138 -9.04 -12.76 3.57
N GLY A 139 -9.71 -12.11 4.52
CA GLY A 139 -9.38 -10.76 4.98
C GLY A 139 -7.95 -10.64 5.50
N PHE A 140 -7.48 -11.60 6.29
CA PHE A 140 -6.08 -11.64 6.75
C PHE A 140 -5.08 -11.81 5.60
N VAL A 141 -5.38 -12.66 4.63
CA VAL A 141 -4.54 -12.82 3.43
C VAL A 141 -4.44 -11.49 2.66
N VAL A 142 -5.55 -10.80 2.49
CA VAL A 142 -5.60 -9.50 1.82
C VAL A 142 -4.77 -8.45 2.56
N LEU A 143 -4.91 -8.34 3.87
CA LEU A 143 -4.09 -7.41 4.68
C LEU A 143 -2.60 -7.74 4.59
N SER A 144 -2.25 -9.03 4.53
CA SER A 144 -0.87 -9.49 4.31
C SER A 144 -0.33 -9.05 2.94
N CYS A 145 -1.15 -9.15 1.88
CA CYS A 145 -0.77 -8.65 0.54
C CYS A 145 -0.47 -7.15 0.55
N TYR A 146 -1.28 -6.33 1.22
CA TYR A 146 -1.01 -4.91 1.36
C TYR A 146 0.26 -4.63 2.17
N SER A 147 0.54 -5.43 3.20
CA SER A 147 1.81 -5.34 3.96
C SER A 147 3.01 -5.57 3.04
N VAL A 148 2.94 -6.58 2.16
CA VAL A 148 3.97 -6.85 1.15
C VAL A 148 4.12 -5.69 0.17
N PHE A 149 3.02 -5.06 -0.28
CA PHE A 149 3.09 -3.88 -1.15
C PHE A 149 3.82 -2.73 -0.46
N ILE A 150 3.47 -2.39 0.77
CA ILE A 150 4.12 -1.34 1.55
C ILE A 150 5.62 -1.65 1.71
N HIS A 151 5.96 -2.89 2.07
CA HIS A 151 7.36 -3.31 2.21
C HIS A 151 8.14 -3.18 0.90
N SER A 152 7.54 -3.57 -0.22
CA SER A 152 8.12 -3.43 -1.56
C SER A 152 8.41 -1.96 -1.91
N ILE A 153 7.49 -1.05 -1.59
CA ILE A 153 7.68 0.39 -1.82
C ILE A 153 8.85 0.93 -0.97
N ILE A 154 8.90 0.55 0.31
CA ILE A 154 9.99 0.95 1.22
C ILE A 154 11.34 0.47 0.67
N LYS A 155 11.42 -0.79 0.24
CA LYS A 155 12.63 -1.37 -0.35
C LYS A 155 13.05 -0.63 -1.62
N THR A 156 12.11 -0.32 -2.51
CA THR A 156 12.36 0.43 -3.75
C THR A 156 12.88 1.83 -3.45
N LYS A 157 12.30 2.52 -2.46
CA LYS A 157 12.79 3.83 -2.00
C LYS A 157 14.24 3.75 -1.55
N LYS A 158 14.57 2.80 -0.67
CA LYS A 158 15.93 2.61 -0.15
C LYS A 158 16.95 2.34 -1.26
N ILE A 159 16.61 1.47 -2.21
CA ILE A 159 17.47 1.17 -3.37
C ILE A 159 17.67 2.43 -4.21
N SER A 160 16.62 3.20 -4.48
CA SER A 160 16.73 4.45 -5.25
C SER A 160 17.65 5.47 -4.57
N GLU A 161 17.55 5.63 -3.24
CA GLU A 161 18.43 6.50 -2.46
C GLU A 161 19.90 6.05 -2.52
N GLN A 162 20.15 4.75 -2.41
CA GLN A 162 21.51 4.18 -2.54
C GLN A 162 22.09 4.40 -3.95
N CYS A 163 21.27 4.22 -5.00
CA CYS A 163 21.73 4.48 -6.37
C CYS A 163 22.15 5.95 -6.56
N VAL A 164 21.38 6.90 -6.04
CA VAL A 164 21.71 8.33 -6.13
C VAL A 164 23.00 8.65 -5.38
N LEU A 165 23.22 8.02 -4.22
CA LEU A 165 24.46 8.21 -3.47
C LEU A 165 25.68 7.65 -4.24
N LEU A 166 25.55 6.46 -4.81
CA LEU A 166 26.62 5.85 -5.62
C LEU A 166 26.93 6.65 -6.88
N GLU A 167 25.91 7.24 -7.53
CA GLU A 167 26.12 8.14 -8.68
C GLU A 167 26.91 9.38 -8.28
N LYS A 168 26.56 10.01 -7.17
CA LYS A 168 27.30 11.15 -6.64
C LYS A 168 28.74 10.79 -6.28
N GLU A 169 28.95 9.67 -5.61
CA GLU A 169 30.29 9.18 -5.26
C GLU A 169 31.16 8.98 -6.51
N LYS A 170 30.60 8.37 -7.56
CA LYS A 170 31.28 8.21 -8.84
C LYS A 170 31.63 9.56 -9.50
N GLU A 171 30.71 10.52 -9.43
CA GLU A 171 30.92 11.87 -9.94
C GLU A 171 32.03 12.59 -9.16
N PHE A 172 31.99 12.53 -7.84
CA PHE A 172 33.07 13.09 -7.00
C PHE A 172 34.43 12.43 -7.29
N HIS A 173 34.44 11.09 -7.40
CA HIS A 173 35.67 10.37 -7.75
C HIS A 173 36.21 10.81 -9.12
N LYS A 174 35.32 10.96 -10.12
CA LYS A 174 35.72 11.45 -11.44
C LYS A 174 36.33 12.85 -11.37
N ILE A 175 35.70 13.77 -10.63
CA ILE A 175 36.20 15.16 -10.49
C ILE A 175 37.53 15.18 -9.71
N ALA A 176 37.67 14.37 -8.66
CA ALA A 176 38.88 14.33 -7.82
C ALA A 176 40.09 13.74 -8.53
N TYR A 177 39.90 12.76 -9.42
CA TYR A 177 40.97 11.97 -10.00
C TYR A 177 41.17 12.15 -11.51
N THR A 178 40.30 12.88 -12.19
CA THR A 178 40.46 13.18 -13.61
C THR A 178 40.74 14.67 -13.85
N ASP A 179 41.61 14.95 -14.78
CA ASP A 179 41.85 16.30 -15.29
C ASP A 179 40.67 16.70 -16.22
N THR A 180 40.04 17.84 -15.96
CA THR A 180 38.84 18.29 -16.66
C THR A 180 39.10 18.70 -18.10
N VAL A 181 40.34 18.98 -18.50
CA VAL A 181 40.69 19.40 -19.84
C VAL A 181 41.05 18.21 -20.72
N THR A 182 41.84 17.30 -20.21
CA THR A 182 42.38 16.15 -20.96
C THR A 182 41.55 14.88 -20.81
N GLY A 183 40.74 14.78 -19.73
CA GLY A 183 39.98 13.58 -19.40
C GLY A 183 40.84 12.42 -18.86
N LEU A 184 42.15 12.63 -18.70
CA LEU A 184 43.10 11.65 -18.15
C LEU A 184 43.15 11.72 -16.61
N TYR A 185 43.69 10.68 -16.00
CA TYR A 185 43.93 10.72 -14.55
C TYR A 185 44.90 11.84 -14.18
N ASN A 186 44.54 12.58 -13.13
CA ASN A 186 45.36 13.69 -12.64
C ASN A 186 46.49 13.20 -11.70
N ARG A 187 47.37 14.14 -11.28
CA ARG A 187 48.49 13.83 -10.40
C ARG A 187 48.06 13.20 -9.07
N VAL A 188 46.89 13.57 -8.51
CA VAL A 188 46.40 13.05 -7.23
C VAL A 188 46.16 11.55 -7.31
N TYR A 189 45.53 11.09 -8.40
CA TYR A 189 45.34 9.66 -8.64
C TYR A 189 46.62 8.85 -8.63
N TYR A 190 47.67 9.34 -9.33
CA TYR A 190 48.93 8.63 -9.41
C TYR A 190 49.65 8.58 -8.06
N VAL A 191 49.63 9.67 -7.29
CA VAL A 191 50.27 9.71 -5.95
C VAL A 191 49.58 8.73 -5.00
N GLU A 192 48.26 8.70 -4.96
CA GLU A 192 47.53 7.73 -4.11
C GLU A 192 47.82 6.29 -4.54
N LYS A 193 47.86 6.03 -5.84
CA LYS A 193 48.09 4.68 -6.36
C LYS A 193 49.48 4.17 -6.03
N ILE A 194 50.49 5.04 -6.06
CA ILE A 194 51.89 4.71 -5.62
C ILE A 194 51.92 4.43 -4.14
N ASN A 195 51.30 5.28 -3.31
CA ASN A 195 51.25 5.08 -1.86
C ASN A 195 50.54 3.76 -1.46
N ASP A 196 49.46 3.38 -2.17
CA ASP A 196 48.80 2.11 -1.95
C ASP A 196 49.65 0.91 -2.30
N LEU A 197 50.44 1.02 -3.40
CA LEU A 197 51.36 -0.04 -3.81
C LEU A 197 52.49 -0.19 -2.78
N GLU A 198 53.04 0.91 -2.28
CA GLU A 198 54.08 0.88 -1.25
C GLU A 198 53.60 0.23 0.07
N ARG A 199 52.38 0.53 0.49
CA ARG A 199 51.74 -0.10 1.66
C ARG A 199 51.56 -1.62 1.48
N ASN A 200 51.16 -2.05 0.30
CA ASN A 200 50.94 -3.47 0.02
C ASN A 200 52.25 -4.27 -0.15
N ILE A 201 53.37 -3.61 -0.45
CA ILE A 201 54.68 -4.25 -0.54
C ILE A 201 55.35 -4.35 0.84
N SER A 202 54.98 -3.42 1.77
CA SER A 202 55.58 -3.36 3.12
C SER A 202 54.77 -4.20 4.15
N SER A 203 53.68 -4.80 3.81
CA SER A 203 52.87 -5.75 4.61
C SER A 203 53.20 -7.20 4.24
#